data_4fed35217fa12996a9f105da51f21e27
#
_entry.id   4fed35217fa12996a9f105da51f21e27
#
_cell.length_a   1.000
_cell.length_b   1.000
_cell.length_c   1.000
_cell.angle_alpha   90.00
_cell.angle_beta   90.00
_cell.angle_gamma   90.00
#
_symmetry.space_group_name_H-M   'P 1'
#
loop_
_entity.id
_entity.type
_entity.pdbx_description
1 polymer ?
#
loop_
_entity_poly.entity_id
_entity_poly.type
_entity_poly.pdbx_seq_one_letter_code
_entity_poly.pdbx_strand_id
1 'polypeptide(L)'
;MRLFLLTALTMIAFAANSVLNRMAIAGGTMDAVSFGIIRLISGAVVLGLLCLMLRGGLRLLGPGRAIGVLALLVYLYGFSMAYRALDAGLGALILFGVVQITMFAGGLLAREVMPARRWIGATMAFGGLAWLLWPGAGPPVSVLHGLLMAAAG
;
A
#
# COMPACT_ATOMS: atom_id res chain seq x y z
N MET A 1 -6.12 0.99 -25.19
CA MET A 1 -6.91 -0.13 -24.63
C MET A 1 -6.10 -0.99 -23.66
N ARG A 2 -4.98 -1.59 -24.07
CA ARG A 2 -4.18 -2.49 -23.20
C ARG A 2 -3.71 -1.84 -21.89
N LEU A 3 -3.21 -0.61 -21.94
CA LEU A 3 -2.76 0.13 -20.73
C LEU A 3 -3.93 0.39 -19.78
N PHE A 4 -5.07 0.82 -20.30
CA PHE A 4 -6.28 1.06 -19.49
C PHE A 4 -6.76 -0.22 -18.78
N LEU A 5 -6.81 -1.35 -19.50
CA LEU A 5 -7.20 -2.64 -18.91
C LEU A 5 -6.23 -3.11 -17.84
N LEU A 6 -4.91 -2.96 -18.06
CA LEU A 6 -3.90 -3.30 -17.06
C LEU A 6 -4.02 -2.42 -15.81
N THR A 7 -4.23 -1.11 -15.98
CA THR A 7 -4.42 -0.19 -14.87
C THR A 7 -5.69 -0.53 -14.08
N ALA A 8 -6.81 -0.77 -14.77
CA ALA A 8 -8.06 -1.15 -14.13
C ALA A 8 -7.92 -2.46 -13.34
N LEU A 9 -7.29 -3.49 -13.92
CA LEU A 9 -7.03 -4.76 -13.25
C LEU A 9 -6.15 -4.57 -12.00
N THR A 10 -5.11 -3.75 -12.10
CA THR A 10 -4.24 -3.44 -10.95
C THR A 10 -5.02 -2.75 -9.84
N MET A 11 -5.87 -1.78 -10.17
CA MET A 11 -6.69 -1.06 -9.17
C MET A 11 -7.71 -2.00 -8.50
N ILE A 12 -8.33 -2.91 -9.26
CA ILE A 12 -9.21 -3.94 -8.71
C ILE A 12 -8.45 -4.87 -7.76
N ALA A 13 -7.23 -5.30 -8.12
CA ALA A 13 -6.39 -6.13 -7.27
C ALA A 13 -6.01 -5.43 -5.96
N PHE A 14 -5.68 -4.13 -5.99
CA PHE A 14 -5.41 -3.34 -4.80
C PHE A 14 -6.65 -3.19 -3.90
N ALA A 15 -7.79 -2.89 -4.49
CA ALA A 15 -9.06 -2.79 -3.75
C ALA A 15 -9.42 -4.14 -3.08
N ALA A 16 -9.32 -5.24 -3.82
CA ALA A 16 -9.54 -6.58 -3.30
C ALA A 16 -8.59 -6.91 -2.14
N ASN A 17 -7.30 -6.56 -2.26
CA ASN A 17 -6.32 -6.75 -1.20
C ASN A 17 -6.74 -6.02 0.10
N SER A 18 -7.23 -4.78 0.02
CA SER A 18 -7.67 -4.01 1.19
C SER A 18 -8.92 -4.61 1.82
N VAL A 19 -9.91 -4.99 1.01
CA VAL A 19 -11.15 -5.61 1.48
C VAL A 19 -10.88 -6.97 2.15
N LEU A 20 -10.12 -7.84 1.50
CA LEU A 20 -9.77 -9.17 2.04
C LEU A 20 -8.99 -9.06 3.35
N ASN A 21 -8.06 -8.10 3.44
CA ASN A 21 -7.31 -7.85 4.66
C ASN A 21 -8.25 -7.43 5.80
N ARG A 22 -9.14 -6.48 5.53
CA ARG A 22 -10.13 -6.03 6.52
C ARG A 22 -11.06 -7.17 6.96
N MET A 23 -11.55 -7.96 6.04
CA MET A 23 -12.42 -9.10 6.35
C MET A 23 -11.72 -10.14 7.22
N ALA A 24 -10.47 -10.48 6.92
CA ALA A 24 -9.71 -11.47 7.68
C ALA A 24 -9.42 -11.01 9.12
N ILE A 25 -9.08 -9.73 9.30
CA ILE A 25 -8.66 -9.20 10.60
C ILE A 25 -9.87 -8.74 11.44
N ALA A 26 -10.79 -7.98 10.85
CA ALA A 26 -11.94 -7.44 11.57
C ALA A 26 -13.00 -8.48 11.93
N GLY A 27 -13.07 -9.58 11.16
CA GLY A 27 -13.92 -10.73 11.46
C GLY A 27 -13.49 -11.56 12.68
N GLY A 28 -12.35 -11.23 13.31
CA GLY A 28 -11.83 -11.95 14.46
C GLY A 28 -11.38 -13.39 14.18
N THR A 29 -11.37 -13.79 12.91
CA THR A 29 -10.99 -15.15 12.48
C THR A 29 -9.49 -15.39 12.54
N MET A 30 -8.69 -14.33 12.41
CA MET A 30 -7.23 -14.40 12.43
C MET A 30 -6.63 -13.19 13.15
N ASP A 31 -5.52 -13.42 13.85
CA ASP A 31 -4.69 -12.34 14.37
C ASP A 31 -3.92 -11.64 13.23
N ALA A 32 -3.76 -10.32 13.35
CA ALA A 32 -3.09 -9.49 12.34
C ALA A 32 -1.65 -9.94 12.05
N VAL A 33 -0.94 -10.45 13.05
CA VAL A 33 0.44 -10.96 12.90
C VAL A 33 0.45 -12.25 12.09
N SER A 34 -0.39 -13.21 12.47
CA SER A 34 -0.54 -14.50 11.79
C SER A 34 -0.96 -14.31 10.33
N PHE A 35 -1.89 -13.40 10.09
CA PHE A 35 -2.31 -13.05 8.73
C PHE A 35 -1.16 -12.43 7.91
N GLY A 36 -0.39 -11.51 8.52
CA GLY A 36 0.80 -10.92 7.91
C GLY A 36 1.85 -11.96 7.52
N ILE A 37 2.12 -12.95 8.38
CA ILE A 37 3.06 -14.04 8.13
C ILE A 37 2.57 -14.91 6.96
N ILE A 38 1.30 -15.28 6.93
CA ILE A 38 0.72 -16.08 5.83
C ILE A 38 0.84 -15.32 4.51
N ARG A 39 0.55 -14.02 4.49
CA ARG A 39 0.73 -13.18 3.30
C ARG A 39 2.18 -13.13 2.83
N LEU A 40 3.13 -13.00 3.77
CA LEU A 40 4.56 -12.95 3.45
C LEU A 40 5.02 -14.27 2.81
N ILE A 41 4.67 -15.41 3.43
CA ILE A 41 5.04 -16.72 2.93
C ILE A 41 4.39 -17.00 1.58
N SER A 42 3.10 -16.79 1.44
CA SER A 42 2.39 -17.03 0.18
C SER A 42 2.90 -16.13 -0.95
N GLY A 43 3.17 -14.86 -0.66
CA GLY A 43 3.77 -13.94 -1.62
C GLY A 43 5.19 -14.36 -2.03
N ALA A 44 6.02 -14.80 -1.08
CA ALA A 44 7.37 -15.28 -1.35
C ALA A 44 7.35 -16.54 -2.20
N VAL A 45 6.46 -17.49 -1.92
CA VAL A 45 6.30 -18.73 -2.72
C VAL A 45 5.87 -18.39 -4.14
N VAL A 46 4.83 -17.58 -4.33
CA VAL A 46 4.32 -17.20 -5.65
C VAL A 46 5.39 -16.46 -6.46
N LEU A 47 6.05 -15.46 -5.86
CA LEU A 47 7.12 -14.72 -6.53
C LEU A 47 8.33 -15.59 -6.83
N GLY A 48 8.69 -16.48 -5.91
CA GLY A 48 9.77 -17.45 -6.11
C GLY A 48 9.50 -18.37 -7.30
N LEU A 49 8.30 -18.96 -7.37
CA LEU A 49 7.87 -19.79 -8.48
C LEU A 49 7.86 -19.01 -9.81
N LEU A 50 7.33 -17.80 -9.82
CA LEU A 50 7.34 -16.94 -11.01
C LEU A 50 8.77 -16.61 -11.47
N CYS A 51 9.67 -16.30 -10.52
CA CYS A 51 11.07 -16.05 -10.84
C CYS A 51 11.76 -17.29 -11.46
N LEU A 52 11.51 -18.46 -10.90
CA LEU A 52 12.06 -19.72 -11.43
C LEU A 52 11.52 -20.00 -12.84
N MET A 53 10.22 -19.81 -13.06
CA MET A 53 9.59 -20.05 -14.36
C MET A 53 10.02 -19.04 -15.44
N LEU A 54 10.14 -17.76 -15.08
CA LEU A 54 10.39 -16.70 -16.06
C LEU A 54 11.87 -16.36 -16.24
N ARG A 55 12.69 -16.55 -15.21
CA ARG A 55 14.11 -16.14 -15.21
C ARG A 55 15.09 -17.29 -15.02
N GLY A 56 14.61 -18.50 -14.75
CA GLY A 56 15.43 -19.70 -14.54
C GLY A 56 16.33 -19.67 -13.31
N GLY A 57 16.16 -18.69 -12.39
CA GLY A 57 16.97 -18.63 -11.18
C GLY A 57 16.57 -17.53 -10.21
N LEU A 58 16.93 -17.72 -8.94
CA LEU A 58 16.69 -16.79 -7.84
C LEU A 58 18.02 -16.09 -7.46
N ARG A 59 18.13 -14.80 -7.70
CA ARG A 59 19.23 -14.00 -7.17
C ARG A 59 18.81 -13.44 -5.82
N LEU A 60 19.14 -14.14 -4.73
CA LEU A 60 18.70 -13.76 -3.37
C LEU A 60 19.55 -12.68 -2.72
N LEU A 61 20.79 -12.47 -3.15
CA LEU A 61 21.72 -11.50 -2.58
C LEU A 61 22.00 -10.35 -3.56
N GLY A 62 22.05 -9.12 -3.03
CA GLY A 62 22.38 -7.91 -3.79
C GLY A 62 22.32 -6.67 -2.91
N PRO A 63 23.02 -5.58 -3.29
CA PRO A 63 23.03 -4.33 -2.54
C PRO A 63 21.62 -3.73 -2.43
N GLY A 64 21.27 -3.15 -1.27
CA GLY A 64 19.96 -2.53 -1.04
C GLY A 64 18.81 -3.49 -0.71
N ARG A 65 18.98 -4.81 -0.83
CA ARG A 65 17.89 -5.75 -0.55
C ARG A 65 17.47 -5.82 0.92
N ALA A 66 18.41 -5.63 1.84
CA ALA A 66 18.10 -5.57 3.26
C ALA A 66 17.12 -4.42 3.55
N ILE A 67 17.34 -3.26 2.94
CA ILE A 67 16.44 -2.09 3.05
C ILE A 67 15.07 -2.42 2.47
N GLY A 68 15.03 -3.08 1.30
CA GLY A 68 13.76 -3.51 0.69
C GLY A 68 12.99 -4.52 1.54
N VAL A 69 13.69 -5.46 2.18
CA VAL A 69 13.08 -6.43 3.11
C VAL A 69 12.53 -5.71 4.34
N LEU A 70 13.29 -4.80 4.94
CA LEU A 70 12.83 -4.02 6.09
C LEU A 70 11.61 -3.16 5.72
N ALA A 71 11.65 -2.47 4.58
CA ALA A 71 10.51 -1.69 4.09
C ALA A 71 9.26 -2.56 3.87
N LEU A 72 9.44 -3.76 3.30
CA LEU A 72 8.34 -4.70 3.11
C LEU A 72 7.76 -5.20 4.43
N LEU A 73 8.60 -5.46 5.44
CA LEU A 73 8.14 -5.86 6.77
C LEU A 73 7.36 -4.73 7.46
N VAL A 74 7.87 -3.49 7.42
CA VAL A 74 7.18 -2.31 7.95
C VAL A 74 5.83 -2.13 7.25
N TYR A 75 5.81 -2.21 5.93
CA TYR A 75 4.58 -2.16 5.14
C TYR A 75 3.58 -3.23 5.57
N LEU A 76 3.97 -4.50 5.57
CA LEU A 76 3.05 -5.62 5.89
C LEU A 76 2.51 -5.52 7.31
N TYR A 77 3.39 -5.22 8.26
CA TYR A 77 3.01 -5.14 9.67
C TYR A 77 2.14 -3.92 9.95
N GLY A 78 2.56 -2.75 9.50
CA GLY A 78 1.81 -1.49 9.63
C GLY A 78 0.43 -1.58 8.99
N PHE A 79 0.37 -2.11 7.77
CA PHE A 79 -0.87 -2.33 7.02
C PHE A 79 -1.83 -3.31 7.74
N SER A 80 -1.32 -4.46 8.21
CA SER A 80 -2.13 -5.44 8.90
C SER A 80 -2.64 -4.94 10.26
N MET A 81 -1.79 -4.25 11.02
CA MET A 81 -2.17 -3.66 12.31
C MET A 81 -3.17 -2.52 12.15
N ALA A 82 -3.01 -1.68 11.13
CA ALA A 82 -3.91 -0.57 10.88
C ALA A 82 -5.35 -1.04 10.61
N TYR A 83 -5.53 -2.15 9.91
CA TYR A 83 -6.85 -2.71 9.62
C TYR A 83 -7.56 -3.37 10.80
N ARG A 84 -6.96 -3.39 11.97
CA ARG A 84 -7.69 -3.77 13.22
C ARG A 84 -8.76 -2.75 13.60
N ALA A 85 -8.54 -1.48 13.24
CA ALA A 85 -9.46 -0.39 13.60
C ALA A 85 -9.88 0.50 12.41
N LEU A 86 -9.20 0.43 11.27
CA LEU A 86 -9.54 1.22 10.10
C LEU A 86 -10.43 0.43 9.13
N ASP A 87 -11.40 1.10 8.54
CA ASP A 87 -12.18 0.55 7.44
C ASP A 87 -11.34 0.44 6.17
N ALA A 88 -11.71 -0.51 5.29
CA ALA A 88 -10.95 -0.81 4.08
C ALA A 88 -10.75 0.42 3.18
N GLY A 89 -11.80 1.22 3.00
CA GLY A 89 -11.75 2.43 2.19
C GLY A 89 -10.84 3.49 2.79
N LEU A 90 -11.01 3.78 4.07
CA LEU A 90 -10.22 4.79 4.78
C LEU A 90 -8.74 4.39 4.88
N GLY A 91 -8.48 3.12 5.20
CA GLY A 91 -7.11 2.60 5.25
C GLY A 91 -6.41 2.69 3.89
N ALA A 92 -7.07 2.25 2.82
CA ALA A 92 -6.52 2.37 1.47
C ALA A 92 -6.25 3.82 1.09
N LEU A 93 -7.13 4.74 1.47
CA LEU A 93 -7.00 6.16 1.17
C LEU A 93 -5.78 6.79 1.85
N ILE A 94 -5.58 6.53 3.15
CA ILE A 94 -4.42 7.01 3.90
C ILE A 94 -3.14 6.44 3.28
N LEU A 95 -3.10 5.13 3.02
CA LEU A 95 -1.96 4.46 2.40
C LEU A 95 -1.58 5.10 1.07
N PHE A 96 -2.52 5.17 0.13
CA PHE A 96 -2.26 5.73 -1.19
C PHE A 96 -2.00 7.23 -1.17
N GLY A 97 -2.59 7.96 -0.22
CA GLY A 97 -2.28 9.37 0.01
C GLY A 97 -0.82 9.56 0.38
N VAL A 98 -0.31 8.78 1.34
CA VAL A 98 1.11 8.86 1.75
C VAL A 98 2.04 8.39 0.63
N VAL A 99 1.73 7.29 -0.05
CA VAL A 99 2.48 6.84 -1.24
C VAL A 99 2.58 7.97 -2.27
N GLN A 100 1.47 8.64 -2.55
CA GLN A 100 1.46 9.74 -3.53
C GLN A 100 2.32 10.92 -3.08
N ILE A 101 2.26 11.29 -1.79
CA ILE A 101 3.08 12.36 -1.21
C ILE A 101 4.56 12.00 -1.31
N THR A 102 4.94 10.80 -0.88
CA THR A 102 6.35 10.35 -0.88
C THR A 102 6.92 10.24 -2.28
N MET A 103 6.16 9.70 -3.24
CA MET A 103 6.57 9.64 -4.65
C MET A 103 6.73 11.03 -5.26
N PHE A 104 5.82 11.96 -4.95
CA PHE A 104 5.88 13.32 -5.45
C PHE A 104 7.07 14.09 -4.85
N ALA A 105 7.25 13.97 -3.53
CA ALA A 105 8.38 14.56 -2.82
C ALA A 105 9.73 13.98 -3.31
N GLY A 106 9.79 12.66 -3.52
CA GLY A 106 10.97 12.00 -4.08
C GLY A 106 11.36 12.52 -5.46
N GLY A 107 10.38 12.71 -6.35
CA GLY A 107 10.60 13.30 -7.66
C GLY A 107 11.10 14.76 -7.60
N LEU A 108 10.57 15.56 -6.67
CA LEU A 108 11.04 16.93 -6.42
C LEU A 108 12.49 16.95 -5.91
N LEU A 109 12.82 16.08 -4.95
CA LEU A 109 14.18 15.96 -4.41
C LEU A 109 15.18 15.48 -5.46
N ALA A 110 14.75 14.58 -6.35
CA ALA A 110 15.54 14.11 -7.49
C ALA A 110 15.66 15.15 -8.62
N ARG A 111 15.05 16.34 -8.46
CA ARG A 111 15.00 17.41 -9.47
C ARG A 111 14.45 16.95 -10.83
N GLU A 112 13.51 16.01 -10.80
CA GLU A 112 12.83 15.59 -12.02
C GLU A 112 11.99 16.74 -12.58
N VAL A 113 12.01 16.91 -13.90
CA VAL A 113 11.13 17.87 -14.56
C VAL A 113 9.70 17.34 -14.50
N MET A 114 8.89 17.97 -13.66
CA MET A 114 7.49 17.56 -13.48
C MET A 114 6.59 18.34 -14.44
N PRO A 115 5.90 17.66 -15.38
CA PRO A 115 4.94 18.30 -16.25
C PRO A 115 3.75 18.84 -15.48
N ALA A 116 3.15 19.94 -15.93
CA ALA A 116 2.00 20.58 -15.28
C ALA A 116 0.84 19.62 -14.99
N ARG A 117 0.66 18.60 -15.82
CA ARG A 117 -0.35 17.55 -15.61
C ARG A 117 -0.17 16.79 -14.29
N ARG A 118 1.08 16.56 -13.85
CA ARG A 118 1.36 15.91 -12.55
C ARG A 118 0.96 16.81 -11.39
N TRP A 119 1.17 18.12 -11.49
CA TRP A 119 0.74 19.08 -10.49
C TRP A 119 -0.78 19.13 -10.37
N ILE A 120 -1.49 19.21 -11.49
CA ILE A 120 -2.95 19.19 -11.49
C ILE A 120 -3.49 17.89 -10.87
N GLY A 121 -2.95 16.74 -11.26
CA GLY A 121 -3.36 15.46 -10.69
C GLY A 121 -3.07 15.36 -9.20
N ALA A 122 -1.92 15.83 -8.73
CA ALA A 122 -1.55 15.83 -7.33
C ALA A 122 -2.48 16.76 -6.51
N THR A 123 -2.75 17.97 -6.97
CA THR A 123 -3.66 18.91 -6.27
C THR A 123 -5.10 18.37 -6.19
N MET A 124 -5.59 17.72 -7.24
CA MET A 124 -6.91 17.06 -7.21
C MET A 124 -6.93 15.89 -6.22
N ALA A 125 -5.90 15.04 -6.23
CA ALA A 125 -5.80 13.90 -5.33
C ALA A 125 -5.70 14.34 -3.86
N PHE A 126 -4.85 15.32 -3.56
CA PHE A 126 -4.70 15.86 -2.20
C PHE A 126 -5.94 16.61 -1.74
N GLY A 127 -6.59 17.37 -2.63
CA GLY A 127 -7.86 18.02 -2.33
C GLY A 127 -8.96 17.03 -1.98
N GLY A 128 -9.09 15.95 -2.75
CA GLY A 128 -10.03 14.85 -2.45
C GLY A 128 -9.70 14.13 -1.14
N LEU A 129 -8.42 13.87 -0.87
CA LEU A 129 -7.96 13.26 0.38
C LEU A 129 -8.25 14.17 1.59
N ALA A 130 -7.93 15.45 1.49
CA ALA A 130 -8.21 16.45 2.54
C ALA A 130 -9.72 16.57 2.82
N TRP A 131 -10.54 16.59 1.78
CA TRP A 131 -12.01 16.60 1.92
C TRP A 131 -12.53 15.38 2.68
N LEU A 132 -12.03 14.19 2.35
CA LEU A 132 -12.50 12.95 2.93
C LEU A 132 -11.99 12.74 4.37
N LEU A 133 -10.79 13.25 4.70
CA LEU A 133 -10.23 13.21 6.05
C LEU A 133 -10.67 14.43 6.92
N TRP A 134 -11.55 15.28 6.40
CA TRP A 134 -12.02 16.45 7.14
C TRP A 134 -12.72 16.02 8.42
N PRO A 135 -12.38 16.63 9.58
CA PRO A 135 -13.01 16.30 10.85
C PRO A 135 -14.53 16.46 10.80
N GLY A 136 -15.27 15.40 11.11
CA GLY A 136 -16.74 15.36 11.06
C GLY A 136 -17.36 14.73 9.81
N ALA A 137 -16.57 14.41 8.77
CA ALA A 137 -17.09 13.78 7.55
C ALA A 137 -17.05 12.23 7.58
N GLY A 138 -16.43 11.62 8.61
CA GLY A 138 -16.26 10.16 8.69
C GLY A 138 -16.19 9.62 10.11
N PRO A 139 -16.10 8.29 10.28
CA PRO A 139 -15.96 7.66 11.58
C PRO A 139 -14.66 8.10 12.27
N PRO A 140 -14.62 8.14 13.63
CA PRO A 140 -13.45 8.58 14.37
C PRO A 140 -12.25 7.67 14.04
N VAL A 141 -11.21 8.28 13.51
CA VAL A 141 -9.97 7.56 13.17
C VAL A 141 -9.10 7.46 14.41
N SER A 142 -8.74 6.23 14.80
CA SER A 142 -7.70 6.04 15.80
C SER A 142 -6.36 6.57 15.26
N VAL A 143 -5.80 7.58 15.91
CA VAL A 143 -4.55 8.23 15.50
C VAL A 143 -3.42 7.21 15.33
N LEU A 144 -3.32 6.25 16.25
CA LEU A 144 -2.30 5.18 16.19
C LEU A 144 -2.43 4.36 14.90
N HIS A 145 -3.64 3.90 14.56
CA HIS A 145 -3.86 3.07 13.37
C HIS A 145 -3.71 3.87 12.07
N GLY A 146 -4.06 5.15 12.11
CA GLY A 146 -3.77 6.08 11.01
C GLY A 146 -2.27 6.25 10.77
N LEU A 147 -1.48 6.43 11.84
CA LEU A 147 0.00 6.52 11.76
C LEU A 147 0.63 5.21 11.29
N LEU A 148 0.14 4.05 11.73
CA LEU A 148 0.62 2.75 11.26
C LEU A 148 0.35 2.57 9.76
N MET A 149 -0.82 3.01 9.27
CA MET A 149 -1.14 2.98 7.84
C MET A 149 -0.28 3.96 7.05
N ALA A 150 -0.02 5.15 7.60
CA ALA A 150 0.88 6.13 6.99
C ALA A 150 2.33 5.64 6.93
N ALA A 151 2.81 4.94 7.97
CA ALA A 151 4.13 4.33 7.97
C ALA A 151 4.25 3.15 6.98
N ALA A 152 3.13 2.52 6.62
CA ALA A 152 3.08 1.48 5.59
C ALA A 152 3.12 2.08 4.16
N GLY A 153 2.67 3.32 3.95
CA GLY A 153 2.70 4.02 2.65
C GLY A 153 4.00 4.73 2.40
#